data_aac81b9473ad47e6495dffd65da16ced
#
_entry.id   aac81b9473ad47e6495dffd65da16ced
#
_cell.length_a   1.000
_cell.length_b   1.000
_cell.length_c   1.000
_cell.angle_alpha   90.00
_cell.angle_beta   90.00
_cell.angle_gamma   90.00
#
_symmetry.space_group_name_H-M   'P 1'
#
loop_
_entity.id
_entity.type
_entity.pdbx_description
1 polymer ?
#
loop_
_entity_poly.entity_id
_entity_poly.type
_entity_poly.pdbx_seq_one_letter_code
_entity_poly.pdbx_strand_id
1 'polypeptide(L)'
;MLKSSRETKYEIENLGDVIHPVCCGLDIHKTWIYAAILIYNFEKKQIHWITTRVTSFKKKLDKLSKWLIVNGCKYICMESTGQYWIPVFDALEDAGLKPIVAHPKYLKVLSGKKSDPNDARWIAKAFACGRVVASFIPPKAIRNLRSLVRFMIKISHEATSNKNRARNCLTSLGLKLDDVFSDVFGKSSRSIINYIIAHPGEKFDVAPFVDKACKPPFAMIQDSIDKAIDAKQDAGTLLKLRKALERLDDAEKDIQELKGNITQQMGAYKKQLDLIRTVPGFDTDPFTAMRVLIEIGPDMKVFPTMKHFCSWAGVCPHHDSSAYKVKGRRISRSGTYLKPLLVNIAKAVVRSKNHPEISQRFNRIKNRRGYMKAIIAVCRMFLTAIWNILSKGEPYRADGFMPVNNGNNKAISISQALAYVRSRGYAIIDDNSGALTTTGSQGT
;
A
#
# COMPACT_ATOMS: atom_id res chain seq x y z
N MET A 1 -30.17 -22.01 25.32
CA MET A 1 -31.23 -21.69 24.36
C MET A 1 -31.05 -20.23 23.92
N LEU A 2 -30.95 -19.97 22.64
CA LEU A 2 -31.05 -18.62 22.12
C LEU A 2 -32.49 -18.14 22.31
N LYS A 3 -32.74 -17.16 23.19
CA LYS A 3 -33.96 -16.37 23.10
C LYS A 3 -33.84 -15.54 21.82
N SER A 4 -34.12 -16.18 20.69
CA SER A 4 -34.24 -15.50 19.42
C SER A 4 -35.69 -15.06 19.28
N SER A 5 -35.94 -13.80 19.28
CA SER A 5 -37.10 -13.28 18.60
C SER A 5 -36.93 -13.65 17.11
N ARG A 6 -37.41 -14.84 16.73
CA ARG A 6 -37.51 -15.23 15.33
C ARG A 6 -38.71 -14.47 14.78
N GLU A 7 -38.49 -13.31 14.26
CA GLU A 7 -39.50 -12.68 13.42
C GLU A 7 -39.42 -13.29 12.02
N THR A 8 -40.41 -14.07 11.68
CA THR A 8 -40.64 -14.52 10.31
C THR A 8 -41.58 -13.52 9.67
N LYS A 9 -41.14 -12.79 8.67
CA LYS A 9 -41.97 -11.80 7.95
C LYS A 9 -41.96 -12.08 6.46
N TYR A 10 -43.12 -12.02 5.84
CA TYR A 10 -43.26 -12.07 4.40
C TYR A 10 -43.43 -10.66 3.84
N GLU A 11 -42.74 -10.36 2.76
CA GLU A 11 -42.81 -9.05 2.07
C GLU A 11 -42.94 -9.30 0.57
N ILE A 12 -43.98 -8.74 -0.04
CA ILE A 12 -44.20 -8.80 -1.50
C ILE A 12 -43.35 -7.68 -2.12
N GLU A 13 -42.30 -8.06 -2.83
CA GLU A 13 -41.43 -7.11 -3.50
C GLU A 13 -40.78 -7.76 -4.73
N ASN A 14 -40.89 -7.11 -5.88
CA ASN A 14 -40.17 -7.54 -7.06
C ASN A 14 -38.74 -6.98 -7.02
N LEU A 15 -37.77 -7.84 -6.73
CA LEU A 15 -36.36 -7.46 -6.66
C LEU A 15 -35.70 -7.30 -8.04
N GLY A 16 -36.38 -7.67 -9.15
CA GLY A 16 -35.77 -7.77 -10.48
C GLY A 16 -34.83 -8.99 -10.58
N ASP A 17 -33.66 -8.80 -11.16
CA ASP A 17 -32.66 -9.87 -11.30
C ASP A 17 -32.10 -10.26 -9.93
N VAL A 18 -32.30 -11.53 -9.52
CA VAL A 18 -31.84 -12.07 -8.25
C VAL A 18 -30.73 -13.10 -8.52
N ILE A 19 -29.52 -12.78 -8.10
CA ILE A 19 -28.34 -13.65 -8.26
C ILE A 19 -28.22 -14.64 -7.09
N HIS A 20 -28.58 -14.17 -5.87
CA HIS A 20 -28.51 -14.98 -4.65
C HIS A 20 -29.91 -15.09 -4.02
N PRO A 21 -30.73 -16.07 -4.41
CA PRO A 21 -32.09 -16.20 -3.89
C PRO A 21 -32.15 -16.58 -2.39
N VAL A 22 -31.07 -17.17 -1.86
CA VAL A 22 -30.90 -17.42 -0.44
C VAL A 22 -29.59 -16.79 0.01
N CYS A 23 -29.67 -15.69 0.76
CA CYS A 23 -28.50 -14.98 1.26
C CYS A 23 -28.79 -14.29 2.60
N CYS A 24 -27.73 -13.86 3.28
CA CYS A 24 -27.84 -13.15 4.55
C CYS A 24 -27.11 -11.82 4.51
N GLY A 25 -27.76 -10.77 5.03
CA GLY A 25 -27.09 -9.51 5.37
C GLY A 25 -26.78 -9.45 6.86
N LEU A 26 -25.59 -8.99 7.19
CA LEU A 26 -25.15 -8.77 8.58
C LEU A 26 -24.86 -7.29 8.80
N ASP A 27 -25.55 -6.72 9.78
CA ASP A 27 -25.17 -5.44 10.38
C ASP A 27 -24.38 -5.71 11.66
N ILE A 28 -23.11 -5.24 11.69
CA ILE A 28 -22.13 -5.62 12.69
C ILE A 28 -21.78 -4.42 13.56
N HIS A 29 -22.09 -4.53 14.85
CA HIS A 29 -21.68 -3.60 15.88
C HIS A 29 -20.61 -4.22 16.82
N LYS A 30 -20.06 -3.40 17.70
CA LYS A 30 -19.04 -3.82 18.66
C LYS A 30 -19.50 -5.00 19.54
N THR A 31 -20.74 -4.97 20.01
CA THR A 31 -21.26 -5.91 21.00
C THR A 31 -22.28 -6.89 20.45
N TRP A 32 -22.93 -6.58 19.34
CA TRP A 32 -23.93 -7.45 18.72
C TRP A 32 -23.87 -7.42 17.20
N ILE A 33 -24.53 -8.39 16.62
CA ILE A 33 -24.70 -8.56 15.18
C ILE A 33 -26.17 -8.80 14.92
N TYR A 34 -26.75 -8.04 14.01
CA TYR A 34 -28.07 -8.31 13.47
C TYR A 34 -27.93 -9.08 12.16
N ALA A 35 -28.61 -10.21 12.05
CA ALA A 35 -28.56 -11.09 10.89
C ALA A 35 -29.96 -11.22 10.27
N ALA A 36 -30.07 -10.99 8.97
CA ALA A 36 -31.29 -11.13 8.22
C ALA A 36 -31.07 -12.04 7.00
N ILE A 37 -31.63 -13.25 7.04
CA ILE A 37 -31.68 -14.17 5.89
C ILE A 37 -32.84 -13.75 5.01
N LEU A 38 -32.54 -13.59 3.72
CA LEU A 38 -33.49 -13.39 2.64
C LEU A 38 -33.64 -14.70 1.89
N ILE A 39 -34.89 -15.18 1.76
CA ILE A 39 -35.25 -16.31 0.88
C ILE A 39 -36.27 -15.77 -0.11
N TYR A 40 -35.89 -15.72 -1.39
CA TYR A 40 -36.72 -15.16 -2.46
C TYR A 40 -37.47 -16.26 -3.22
N ASN A 41 -38.80 -16.10 -3.30
CA ASN A 41 -39.66 -16.94 -4.12
C ASN A 41 -39.96 -16.21 -5.44
N PHE A 42 -39.49 -16.77 -6.56
CA PHE A 42 -39.63 -16.17 -7.89
C PHE A 42 -41.09 -16.14 -8.39
N GLU A 43 -41.87 -17.20 -8.10
CA GLU A 43 -43.24 -17.34 -8.58
C GLU A 43 -44.14 -16.29 -7.90
N LYS A 44 -44.06 -16.18 -6.58
CA LYS A 44 -44.86 -15.26 -5.77
C LYS A 44 -44.28 -13.85 -5.69
N LYS A 45 -43.08 -13.59 -6.23
CA LYS A 45 -42.31 -12.35 -6.04
C LYS A 45 -42.28 -11.92 -4.57
N GLN A 46 -42.02 -12.87 -3.69
CA GLN A 46 -42.14 -12.71 -2.25
C GLN A 46 -40.81 -13.04 -1.56
N ILE A 47 -40.47 -12.20 -0.59
CA ILE A 47 -39.32 -12.41 0.29
C ILE A 47 -39.82 -13.03 1.62
N HIS A 48 -39.22 -14.13 2.00
CA HIS A 48 -39.37 -14.70 3.33
C HIS A 48 -38.13 -14.31 4.16
N TRP A 49 -38.36 -13.55 5.22
CA TRP A 49 -37.32 -13.09 6.12
C TRP A 49 -37.21 -14.02 7.35
N ILE A 50 -35.96 -14.41 7.69
CA ILE A 50 -35.64 -15.06 8.96
C ILE A 50 -34.56 -14.20 9.61
N THR A 51 -34.86 -13.62 10.79
CA THR A 51 -33.93 -12.69 11.43
C THR A 51 -33.52 -13.18 12.82
N THR A 52 -32.31 -12.82 13.22
CA THR A 52 -31.81 -13.08 14.58
C THR A 52 -30.85 -12.00 15.01
N ARG A 53 -30.69 -11.83 16.31
CA ARG A 53 -29.68 -10.96 16.93
C ARG A 53 -28.79 -11.80 17.83
N VAL A 54 -27.47 -11.69 17.65
CA VAL A 54 -26.48 -12.40 18.45
C VAL A 54 -25.43 -11.43 18.98
N THR A 55 -24.75 -11.79 20.06
CA THR A 55 -23.59 -11.03 20.52
C THR A 55 -22.32 -11.43 19.73
N SER A 56 -21.34 -10.54 19.64
CA SER A 56 -20.10 -10.72 18.87
C SER A 56 -19.06 -11.67 19.55
N PHE A 57 -19.41 -12.32 20.67
CA PHE A 57 -18.52 -13.27 21.33
C PHE A 57 -18.38 -14.59 20.56
N LYS A 58 -17.17 -15.17 20.53
CA LYS A 58 -16.80 -16.36 19.76
C LYS A 58 -17.84 -17.50 19.83
N LYS A 59 -18.23 -17.92 21.03
CA LYS A 59 -19.26 -18.98 21.22
C LYS A 59 -20.60 -18.65 20.56
N LYS A 60 -20.92 -17.38 20.38
CA LYS A 60 -22.16 -16.93 19.72
C LYS A 60 -21.98 -16.83 18.20
N LEU A 61 -20.76 -16.55 17.73
CA LEU A 61 -20.43 -16.61 16.30
C LEU A 61 -20.53 -18.05 15.77
N ASP A 62 -20.05 -19.04 16.53
CA ASP A 62 -20.22 -20.46 16.18
C ASP A 62 -21.72 -20.84 16.08
N LYS A 63 -22.56 -20.28 16.97
CA LYS A 63 -24.02 -20.50 16.91
C LYS A 63 -24.64 -19.79 15.72
N LEU A 64 -24.16 -18.61 15.35
CA LEU A 64 -24.60 -17.89 14.15
C LEU A 64 -24.28 -18.71 12.91
N SER A 65 -23.06 -19.24 12.80
CA SER A 65 -22.64 -20.08 11.66
C SER A 65 -23.54 -21.32 11.53
N LYS A 66 -23.82 -22.02 12.63
CA LYS A 66 -24.73 -23.18 12.65
C LYS A 66 -26.16 -22.78 12.25
N TRP A 67 -26.64 -21.64 12.74
CA TRP A 67 -27.98 -21.14 12.39
C TRP A 67 -28.10 -20.83 10.89
N LEU A 68 -27.08 -20.23 10.29
CA LEU A 68 -27.01 -19.98 8.84
C LEU A 68 -27.05 -21.29 8.04
N ILE A 69 -26.26 -22.28 8.44
CA ILE A 69 -26.19 -23.59 7.79
C ILE A 69 -27.54 -24.31 7.86
N VAL A 70 -28.20 -24.35 9.03
CA VAL A 70 -29.51 -25.00 9.22
C VAL A 70 -30.58 -24.35 8.35
N ASN A 71 -30.49 -23.04 8.10
CA ASN A 71 -31.41 -22.33 7.21
C ASN A 71 -30.98 -22.34 5.72
N GLY A 72 -30.00 -23.19 5.34
CA GLY A 72 -29.54 -23.30 3.94
C GLY A 72 -28.84 -22.06 3.38
N CYS A 73 -28.43 -21.12 4.24
CA CYS A 73 -27.83 -19.87 3.83
C CYS A 73 -26.29 -19.99 3.75
N LYS A 74 -25.78 -20.07 2.54
CA LYS A 74 -24.33 -20.20 2.27
C LYS A 74 -23.64 -18.86 1.98
N TYR A 75 -24.35 -17.89 1.43
CA TYR A 75 -23.85 -16.61 0.96
C TYR A 75 -24.18 -15.51 1.96
N ILE A 76 -23.17 -14.83 2.48
CA ILE A 76 -23.33 -13.83 3.52
C ILE A 76 -22.63 -12.54 3.11
N CYS A 77 -23.30 -11.40 3.28
CA CYS A 77 -22.75 -10.07 3.04
C CYS A 77 -22.72 -9.26 4.33
N MET A 78 -21.62 -8.57 4.59
CA MET A 78 -21.46 -7.67 5.73
C MET A 78 -20.77 -6.37 5.32
N GLU A 79 -20.99 -5.30 6.07
CA GLU A 79 -20.27 -4.04 5.89
C GLU A 79 -18.93 -4.04 6.65
N SER A 80 -17.92 -3.35 6.11
CA SER A 80 -16.59 -3.21 6.72
C SER A 80 -16.56 -2.09 7.78
N THR A 81 -17.38 -2.18 8.83
CA THR A 81 -17.36 -1.20 9.92
C THR A 81 -16.18 -1.47 10.85
N GLY A 82 -15.17 -0.61 10.82
CA GLY A 82 -13.96 -0.72 11.64
C GLY A 82 -13.25 -2.08 11.47
N GLN A 83 -12.96 -2.75 12.60
CA GLN A 83 -12.38 -4.10 12.63
C GLN A 83 -13.37 -5.16 13.12
N TYR A 84 -14.63 -4.80 13.42
CA TYR A 84 -15.61 -5.70 14.04
C TYR A 84 -16.03 -6.85 13.11
N TRP A 85 -15.91 -6.67 11.79
CA TRP A 85 -16.21 -7.69 10.80
C TRP A 85 -15.21 -8.86 10.80
N ILE A 86 -13.95 -8.66 11.25
CA ILE A 86 -12.87 -9.66 11.14
C ILE A 86 -13.22 -10.96 11.88
N PRO A 87 -13.54 -10.96 13.20
CA PRO A 87 -13.87 -12.18 13.91
C PRO A 87 -15.14 -12.86 13.40
N VAL A 88 -16.08 -12.08 12.85
CA VAL A 88 -17.31 -12.62 12.24
C VAL A 88 -16.98 -13.32 10.93
N PHE A 89 -16.19 -12.67 10.07
CA PHE A 89 -15.74 -13.22 8.80
C PHE A 89 -14.97 -14.54 9.02
N ASP A 90 -14.02 -14.53 9.96
CA ASP A 90 -13.21 -15.71 10.28
C ASP A 90 -14.07 -16.89 10.77
N ALA A 91 -15.04 -16.64 11.63
CA ALA A 91 -15.93 -17.70 12.14
C ALA A 91 -16.83 -18.28 11.03
N LEU A 92 -17.29 -17.46 10.10
CA LEU A 92 -18.11 -17.89 8.97
C LEU A 92 -17.27 -18.65 7.92
N GLU A 93 -16.06 -18.17 7.63
CA GLU A 93 -15.11 -18.83 6.74
C GLU A 93 -14.67 -20.20 7.28
N ASP A 94 -14.32 -20.27 8.57
CA ASP A 94 -13.95 -21.53 9.26
C ASP A 94 -15.11 -22.55 9.27
N ALA A 95 -16.37 -22.08 9.21
CA ALA A 95 -17.56 -22.94 9.10
C ALA A 95 -17.90 -23.36 7.63
N GLY A 96 -17.07 -23.02 6.65
CA GLY A 96 -17.26 -23.34 5.23
C GLY A 96 -18.31 -22.49 4.52
N LEU A 97 -18.75 -21.39 5.12
CA LEU A 97 -19.65 -20.43 4.52
C LEU A 97 -18.89 -19.49 3.58
N LYS A 98 -19.60 -18.70 2.78
CA LYS A 98 -19.02 -17.75 1.80
C LYS A 98 -19.31 -16.30 2.21
N PRO A 99 -18.64 -15.78 3.24
CA PRO A 99 -18.81 -14.38 3.62
C PRO A 99 -18.11 -13.45 2.61
N ILE A 100 -18.74 -12.33 2.32
CA ILE A 100 -18.13 -11.19 1.63
C ILE A 100 -18.23 -9.93 2.47
N VAL A 101 -17.25 -9.06 2.32
CA VAL A 101 -17.25 -7.72 2.94
C VAL A 101 -17.56 -6.70 1.85
N ALA A 102 -18.67 -6.01 1.99
CA ALA A 102 -19.09 -4.99 1.05
C ALA A 102 -18.33 -3.69 1.26
N HIS A 103 -18.04 -2.97 0.18
CA HIS A 103 -17.42 -1.66 0.26
C HIS A 103 -18.50 -0.62 0.65
N PRO A 104 -18.33 0.17 1.74
CA PRO A 104 -19.36 1.07 2.28
C PRO A 104 -19.89 2.09 1.26
N LYS A 105 -19.04 2.53 0.32
CA LYS A 105 -19.43 3.47 -0.73
C LYS A 105 -20.62 2.98 -1.59
N TYR A 106 -20.77 1.67 -1.75
CA TYR A 106 -21.77 1.05 -2.61
C TYR A 106 -22.97 0.52 -1.80
N LEU A 107 -22.87 0.53 -0.47
CA LEU A 107 -23.98 0.17 0.43
C LEU A 107 -24.75 1.38 0.97
N LYS A 108 -24.45 2.60 0.54
CA LYS A 108 -25.17 3.79 0.99
C LYS A 108 -26.66 3.65 0.72
N VAL A 109 -27.40 3.54 1.80
CA VAL A 109 -28.85 3.46 1.82
C VAL A 109 -29.45 4.69 1.16
N LEU A 110 -30.32 4.48 0.20
CA LEU A 110 -31.28 5.50 -0.24
C LEU A 110 -32.16 5.85 0.96
N SER A 111 -32.26 7.13 1.29
CA SER A 111 -32.97 7.75 2.41
C SER A 111 -34.13 6.95 2.99
N GLY A 112 -34.05 6.55 4.27
CA GLY A 112 -35.09 5.89 5.05
C GLY A 112 -34.76 5.91 6.54
N LYS A 113 -35.69 5.51 7.40
CA LYS A 113 -35.45 5.38 8.84
C LYS A 113 -34.36 4.34 9.10
N LYS A 114 -33.21 4.78 9.59
CA LYS A 114 -32.10 3.90 9.99
C LYS A 114 -32.49 3.11 11.24
N SER A 115 -32.41 1.79 11.14
CA SER A 115 -32.47 0.88 12.27
C SER A 115 -31.70 -0.40 11.92
N ASP A 116 -31.01 -1.01 12.88
CA ASP A 116 -30.16 -2.19 12.68
C ASP A 116 -30.86 -3.33 11.91
N PRO A 117 -32.14 -3.68 12.19
CA PRO A 117 -32.88 -4.68 11.41
C PRO A 117 -33.05 -4.29 9.94
N ASN A 118 -33.30 -3.01 9.65
CA ASN A 118 -33.50 -2.53 8.31
C ASN A 118 -32.17 -2.49 7.56
N ASP A 119 -31.07 -2.17 8.23
CA ASP A 119 -29.74 -2.13 7.63
C ASP A 119 -29.28 -3.53 7.21
N ALA A 120 -29.48 -4.56 8.07
CA ALA A 120 -29.20 -5.96 7.71
C ALA A 120 -30.06 -6.47 6.54
N ARG A 121 -31.36 -6.14 6.53
CA ARG A 121 -32.29 -6.49 5.42
C ARG A 121 -31.88 -5.78 4.13
N TRP A 122 -31.49 -4.52 4.21
CA TRP A 122 -31.00 -3.75 3.05
C TRP A 122 -29.73 -4.37 2.45
N ILE A 123 -28.74 -4.73 3.31
CA ILE A 123 -27.54 -5.43 2.88
C ILE A 123 -27.89 -6.74 2.15
N ALA A 124 -28.82 -7.52 2.70
CA ALA A 124 -29.28 -8.76 2.08
C ALA A 124 -29.93 -8.52 0.71
N LYS A 125 -30.84 -7.54 0.59
CA LYS A 125 -31.51 -7.17 -0.68
C LYS A 125 -30.48 -6.73 -1.73
N ALA A 126 -29.57 -5.81 -1.36
CA ALA A 126 -28.54 -5.33 -2.26
C ALA A 126 -27.62 -6.48 -2.74
N PHE A 127 -27.32 -7.41 -1.85
CA PHE A 127 -26.51 -8.58 -2.17
C PHE A 127 -27.26 -9.59 -3.04
N ALA A 128 -28.52 -9.88 -2.74
CA ALA A 128 -29.39 -10.74 -3.55
C ALA A 128 -29.43 -10.28 -5.02
N CYS A 129 -29.53 -8.97 -5.26
CA CYS A 129 -29.57 -8.37 -6.59
C CYS A 129 -28.18 -8.14 -7.23
N GLY A 130 -27.09 -8.59 -6.63
CA GLY A 130 -25.74 -8.38 -7.19
C GLY A 130 -25.26 -6.92 -7.21
N ARG A 131 -25.90 -6.02 -6.46
CA ARG A 131 -25.56 -4.59 -6.40
C ARG A 131 -24.41 -4.26 -5.45
N VAL A 132 -23.78 -5.30 -4.86
CA VAL A 132 -22.69 -5.17 -3.90
C VAL A 132 -21.35 -5.38 -4.59
N VAL A 133 -20.41 -4.46 -4.39
CA VAL A 133 -19.03 -4.65 -4.78
C VAL A 133 -18.25 -5.21 -3.58
N ALA A 134 -17.77 -6.45 -3.71
CA ALA A 134 -17.00 -7.10 -2.68
C ALA A 134 -15.61 -6.46 -2.52
N SER A 135 -15.20 -6.25 -1.27
CA SER A 135 -13.82 -5.89 -0.93
C SER A 135 -12.92 -7.13 -1.06
N PHE A 136 -11.70 -6.93 -1.54
CA PHE A 136 -10.72 -8.02 -1.58
C PHE A 136 -10.26 -8.39 -0.17
N ILE A 137 -10.59 -9.60 0.25
CA ILE A 137 -10.16 -10.21 1.51
C ILE A 137 -9.28 -11.43 1.17
N PRO A 138 -7.98 -11.39 1.51
CA PRO A 138 -7.10 -12.54 1.24
C PRO A 138 -7.36 -13.71 2.20
N PRO A 139 -6.82 -14.90 1.92
CA PRO A 139 -6.87 -16.03 2.83
C PRO A 139 -6.37 -15.69 4.24
N LYS A 140 -6.89 -16.36 5.26
CA LYS A 140 -6.66 -16.08 6.69
C LYS A 140 -5.18 -15.94 7.04
N ALA A 141 -4.31 -16.83 6.54
CA ALA A 141 -2.85 -16.75 6.79
C ALA A 141 -2.25 -15.43 6.28
N ILE A 142 -2.60 -15.03 5.05
CA ILE A 142 -2.15 -13.75 4.46
C ILE A 142 -2.80 -12.55 5.19
N ARG A 143 -4.04 -12.67 5.67
CA ARG A 143 -4.73 -11.64 6.46
C ARG A 143 -3.99 -11.33 7.75
N ASN A 144 -3.54 -12.37 8.45
CA ASN A 144 -2.75 -12.24 9.68
C ASN A 144 -1.40 -11.56 9.40
N LEU A 145 -0.68 -12.01 8.38
CA LEU A 145 0.58 -11.39 7.95
C LEU A 145 0.39 -9.94 7.53
N ARG A 146 -0.70 -9.62 6.81
CA ARG A 146 -1.05 -8.25 6.43
C ARG A 146 -1.26 -7.37 7.66
N SER A 147 -1.89 -7.88 8.70
CA SER A 147 -2.05 -7.16 9.97
C SER A 147 -0.71 -6.86 10.63
N LEU A 148 0.20 -7.83 10.68
CA LEU A 148 1.56 -7.66 11.22
C LEU A 148 2.38 -6.64 10.42
N VAL A 149 2.40 -6.74 9.10
CA VAL A 149 3.11 -5.78 8.23
C VAL A 149 2.57 -4.36 8.42
N ARG A 150 1.26 -4.19 8.48
CA ARG A 150 0.64 -2.89 8.68
C ARG A 150 0.92 -2.31 10.05
N PHE A 151 0.99 -3.15 11.08
CA PHE A 151 1.41 -2.76 12.42
C PHE A 151 2.87 -2.33 12.43
N MET A 152 3.77 -3.12 11.84
CA MET A 152 5.18 -2.77 11.68
C MET A 152 5.39 -1.42 10.96
N ILE A 153 4.58 -1.12 9.93
CA ILE A 153 4.64 0.17 9.23
C ILE A 153 4.27 1.33 10.17
N LYS A 154 3.29 1.16 11.06
CA LYS A 154 2.94 2.17 12.06
C LYS A 154 4.09 2.42 13.04
N ILE A 155 4.71 1.35 13.55
CA ILE A 155 5.91 1.46 14.41
C ILE A 155 7.05 2.17 13.65
N SER A 156 7.25 1.90 12.36
CA SER A 156 8.25 2.60 11.55
C SER A 156 7.98 4.10 11.42
N HIS A 157 6.71 4.50 11.38
CA HIS A 157 6.34 5.92 11.42
C HIS A 157 6.58 6.54 12.80
N GLU A 158 6.36 5.80 13.89
CA GLU A 158 6.67 6.22 15.25
C GLU A 158 8.17 6.39 15.45
N ALA A 159 8.98 5.44 14.96
CA ALA A 159 10.45 5.55 14.93
C ALA A 159 10.91 6.82 14.22
N THR A 160 10.34 7.11 13.03
CA THR A 160 10.64 8.34 12.28
C THR A 160 10.25 9.59 13.07
N SER A 161 9.09 9.58 13.73
CA SER A 161 8.65 10.68 14.59
C SER A 161 9.59 10.91 15.78
N ASN A 162 10.08 9.84 16.40
CA ASN A 162 11.03 9.91 17.50
C ASN A 162 12.41 10.40 17.03
N LYS A 163 12.89 9.99 15.84
CA LYS A 163 14.10 10.56 15.21
C LYS A 163 13.97 12.08 15.02
N ASN A 164 12.83 12.55 14.54
CA ASN A 164 12.60 13.98 14.36
C ASN A 164 12.52 14.72 15.71
N ARG A 165 11.88 14.14 16.74
CA ARG A 165 11.86 14.72 18.09
C ARG A 165 13.27 14.82 18.68
N ALA A 166 14.08 13.78 18.54
CA ALA A 166 15.46 13.78 19.00
C ALA A 166 16.30 14.84 18.27
N ARG A 167 16.19 14.96 16.94
CA ARG A 167 16.86 16.04 16.19
C ARG A 167 16.46 17.44 16.67
N ASN A 168 15.17 17.67 16.91
CA ASN A 168 14.69 18.94 17.43
C ASN A 168 15.28 19.24 18.81
N CYS A 169 15.44 18.24 19.69
CA CYS A 169 16.10 18.41 20.99
C CYS A 169 17.59 18.73 20.81
N LEU A 170 18.30 18.03 19.91
CA LEU A 170 19.71 18.33 19.62
C LEU A 170 19.88 19.76 19.11
N THR A 171 19.02 20.19 18.18
CA THR A 171 19.04 21.57 17.70
C THR A 171 18.79 22.59 18.83
N SER A 172 17.83 22.31 19.73
CA SER A 172 17.53 23.19 20.88
C SER A 172 18.67 23.27 21.90
N LEU A 173 19.49 22.21 21.98
CA LEU A 173 20.70 22.17 22.83
C LEU A 173 21.94 22.77 22.13
N GLY A 174 21.81 23.27 20.90
CA GLY A 174 22.93 23.77 20.12
C GLY A 174 23.83 22.68 19.53
N LEU A 175 23.47 21.40 19.67
CA LEU A 175 24.23 20.25 19.18
C LEU A 175 23.97 20.01 17.68
N LYS A 176 24.85 20.51 16.82
CA LYS A 176 24.73 20.40 15.35
C LYS A 176 25.39 19.13 14.80
N LEU A 177 25.02 17.97 15.35
CA LEU A 177 25.59 16.69 14.95
C LEU A 177 25.19 16.26 13.53
N ASP A 178 24.12 16.78 12.99
CA ASP A 178 23.66 16.58 11.61
C ASP A 178 24.54 17.27 10.55
N ASP A 179 25.28 18.31 10.95
CA ASP A 179 26.30 18.95 10.07
C ASP A 179 27.59 18.11 9.99
N VAL A 180 27.82 17.25 10.98
CA VAL A 180 29.04 16.44 11.10
C VAL A 180 28.82 15.00 10.69
N PHE A 181 27.75 14.37 11.14
CA PHE A 181 27.46 12.96 10.85
C PHE A 181 26.39 12.82 9.76
N SER A 182 26.64 11.98 8.78
CA SER A 182 25.62 11.64 7.77
C SER A 182 24.41 10.91 8.37
N ASP A 183 24.60 10.17 9.47
CA ASP A 183 23.56 9.57 10.28
C ASP A 183 23.77 9.94 11.75
N VAL A 184 22.92 10.86 12.26
CA VAL A 184 22.94 11.32 13.66
C VAL A 184 22.62 10.20 14.65
N PHE A 185 21.95 9.16 14.22
CA PHE A 185 21.60 8.00 15.07
C PHE A 185 22.53 6.79 14.84
N GLY A 186 23.60 6.97 14.07
CA GLY A 186 24.65 5.97 13.89
C GLY A 186 25.48 5.76 15.15
N LYS A 187 26.26 4.69 15.19
CA LYS A 187 26.97 4.18 16.38
C LYS A 187 27.76 5.28 17.13
N SER A 188 28.64 6.00 16.44
CA SER A 188 29.50 7.03 17.06
C SER A 188 28.68 8.21 17.59
N SER A 189 27.83 8.80 16.78
CA SER A 189 27.00 9.92 17.21
C SER A 189 26.07 9.52 18.36
N ARG A 190 25.51 8.31 18.33
CA ARG A 190 24.66 7.79 19.39
C ARG A 190 25.41 7.65 20.72
N SER A 191 26.65 7.14 20.70
CA SER A 191 27.50 7.02 21.88
C SER A 191 27.79 8.40 22.48
N ILE A 192 28.13 9.39 21.65
CA ILE A 192 28.35 10.78 22.06
C ILE A 192 27.08 11.36 22.68
N ILE A 193 25.92 11.22 22.05
CA ILE A 193 24.65 11.72 22.58
C ILE A 193 24.32 11.09 23.94
N ASN A 194 24.54 9.80 24.10
CA ASN A 194 24.29 9.11 25.36
C ASN A 194 25.22 9.62 26.48
N TYR A 195 26.50 9.91 26.16
CA TYR A 195 27.42 10.50 27.10
C TYR A 195 26.97 11.90 27.55
N ILE A 196 26.58 12.77 26.62
CA ILE A 196 26.09 14.12 26.91
C ILE A 196 24.85 14.08 27.82
N ILE A 197 23.94 13.12 27.58
CA ILE A 197 22.73 12.93 28.41
C ILE A 197 23.10 12.49 29.83
N ALA A 198 24.15 11.66 29.99
CA ALA A 198 24.60 11.16 31.29
C ALA A 198 25.44 12.20 32.06
N HIS A 199 26.16 13.09 31.36
CA HIS A 199 27.08 14.08 31.92
C HIS A 199 26.78 15.49 31.38
N PRO A 200 25.68 16.09 31.77
CA PRO A 200 25.24 17.39 31.24
C PRO A 200 26.25 18.51 31.52
N GLY A 201 26.69 19.21 30.49
CA GLY A 201 27.62 20.35 30.61
C GLY A 201 29.08 19.99 30.84
N GLU A 202 29.44 18.72 30.89
CA GLU A 202 30.81 18.24 31.05
C GLU A 202 31.54 18.24 29.70
N LYS A 203 32.76 18.85 29.70
CA LYS A 203 33.67 18.75 28.53
C LYS A 203 34.38 17.39 28.55
N PHE A 204 34.44 16.75 27.40
CA PHE A 204 35.00 15.43 27.27
C PHE A 204 35.72 15.23 25.92
N ASP A 205 36.65 14.29 25.90
CA ASP A 205 37.27 13.81 24.66
C ASP A 205 36.33 12.87 23.91
N VAL A 206 36.03 13.18 22.65
CA VAL A 206 35.13 12.36 21.82
C VAL A 206 35.82 11.10 21.26
N ALA A 207 37.17 10.98 21.34
CA ALA A 207 37.95 9.86 20.78
C ALA A 207 37.43 8.47 21.19
N PRO A 208 37.07 8.20 22.46
CA PRO A 208 36.59 6.88 22.88
C PRO A 208 35.25 6.49 22.27
N PHE A 209 34.46 7.47 21.78
CA PHE A 209 33.11 7.26 21.26
C PHE A 209 33.04 7.16 19.75
N VAL A 210 34.13 7.50 19.05
CA VAL A 210 34.18 7.53 17.59
C VAL A 210 34.71 6.20 17.03
N ASP A 211 33.91 5.51 16.23
CA ASP A 211 34.30 4.29 15.55
C ASP A 211 35.37 4.58 14.49
N LYS A 212 36.35 3.65 14.32
CA LYS A 212 37.42 3.78 13.33
C LYS A 212 36.96 3.94 11.89
N ALA A 213 35.76 3.46 11.58
CA ALA A 213 35.13 3.60 10.26
C ALA A 213 34.40 4.95 10.08
N CYS A 214 34.43 5.84 11.07
CA CYS A 214 33.80 7.14 11.00
C CYS A 214 34.54 8.04 10.00
N LYS A 215 33.79 8.58 9.03
CA LYS A 215 34.38 9.39 7.95
C LYS A 215 34.71 10.84 8.33
N PRO A 216 33.97 11.54 9.20
CA PRO A 216 34.29 12.89 9.58
C PRO A 216 35.64 12.95 10.32
N PRO A 217 36.44 14.02 10.07
CA PRO A 217 37.67 14.22 10.83
C PRO A 217 37.36 14.39 12.32
N PHE A 218 38.18 13.74 13.16
CA PHE A 218 38.06 13.76 14.61
C PHE A 218 37.98 15.20 15.18
N ALA A 219 38.88 16.09 14.74
CA ALA A 219 38.95 17.46 15.19
C ALA A 219 37.60 18.24 14.89
N MET A 220 36.93 17.91 13.80
CA MET A 220 35.67 18.52 13.45
C MET A 220 34.53 18.09 14.39
N ILE A 221 34.56 16.82 14.82
CA ILE A 221 33.59 16.28 15.79
C ILE A 221 33.80 16.96 17.16
N GLN A 222 35.07 17.03 17.61
CA GLN A 222 35.43 17.64 18.87
C GLN A 222 35.07 19.12 18.94
N ASP A 223 35.39 19.89 17.89
CA ASP A 223 35.08 21.31 17.80
C ASP A 223 33.54 21.56 17.83
N SER A 224 32.78 20.73 17.16
CA SER A 224 31.31 20.82 17.20
C SER A 224 30.73 20.58 18.59
N ILE A 225 31.30 19.64 19.36
CA ILE A 225 30.88 19.31 20.71
C ILE A 225 31.31 20.39 21.70
N ASP A 226 32.56 20.85 21.65
CA ASP A 226 33.10 21.87 22.54
C ASP A 226 32.28 23.17 22.44
N LYS A 227 31.94 23.60 21.23
CA LYS A 227 31.09 24.77 21.01
C LYS A 227 29.66 24.64 21.55
N ALA A 228 29.13 23.43 21.57
CA ALA A 228 27.76 23.17 22.03
C ALA A 228 27.67 23.01 23.56
N ILE A 229 28.71 22.50 24.21
CA ILE A 229 28.71 22.25 25.67
C ILE A 229 28.92 23.52 26.49
N ASP A 230 29.51 24.59 25.93
CA ASP A 230 29.67 25.87 26.58
C ASP A 230 28.31 26.58 26.86
N ALA A 231 27.23 26.17 26.24
CA ALA A 231 25.88 26.66 26.50
C ALA A 231 25.24 25.92 27.69
N LYS A 232 24.52 26.67 28.57
CA LYS A 232 23.75 26.06 29.66
C LYS A 232 22.70 25.11 29.10
N GLN A 233 22.90 23.81 29.30
CA GLN A 233 22.01 22.78 28.78
C GLN A 233 20.73 22.68 29.62
N ASP A 234 19.59 22.76 28.96
CA ASP A 234 18.27 22.60 29.59
C ASP A 234 17.98 21.15 29.96
N ALA A 235 17.85 20.86 31.26
CA ALA A 235 17.57 19.53 31.78
C ALA A 235 16.27 18.93 31.24
N GLY A 236 15.25 19.77 30.97
CA GLY A 236 13.98 19.33 30.38
C GLY A 236 14.15 18.85 28.92
N THR A 237 15.01 19.51 28.15
CA THR A 237 15.31 19.13 26.78
C THR A 237 16.16 17.86 26.73
N LEU A 238 17.13 17.69 27.65
CA LEU A 238 17.89 16.45 27.79
C LEU A 238 16.97 15.26 28.16
N LEU A 239 16.02 15.47 29.07
CA LEU A 239 15.02 14.44 29.41
C LEU A 239 14.17 14.06 28.19
N LYS A 240 13.69 15.02 27.40
CA LYS A 240 12.94 14.76 26.16
C LYS A 240 13.78 14.00 25.15
N LEU A 241 15.05 14.37 24.97
CA LEU A 241 16.00 13.69 24.09
C LEU A 241 16.17 12.23 24.50
N ARG A 242 16.46 11.97 25.78
CA ARG A 242 16.57 10.60 26.32
C ARG A 242 15.32 9.79 26.04
N LYS A 243 14.13 10.34 26.34
CA LYS A 243 12.84 9.64 26.10
C LYS A 243 12.56 9.39 24.63
N ALA A 244 12.95 10.28 23.73
CA ALA A 244 12.81 10.07 22.30
C ALA A 244 13.72 8.95 21.79
N LEU A 245 14.92 8.86 22.34
CA LEU A 245 15.90 7.83 21.98
C LEU A 245 15.53 6.46 22.53
N GLU A 246 15.08 6.35 23.79
CA GLU A 246 14.55 5.11 24.38
C GLU A 246 13.41 4.54 23.51
N ARG A 247 12.43 5.38 23.14
CA ARG A 247 11.31 4.96 22.26
C ARG A 247 11.76 4.59 20.85
N LEU A 248 12.84 5.21 20.36
CA LEU A 248 13.40 4.83 19.06
C LEU A 248 14.02 3.43 19.12
N ASP A 249 14.77 3.12 20.17
CA ASP A 249 15.42 1.82 20.37
C ASP A 249 14.36 0.72 20.53
N ASP A 250 13.29 0.96 21.30
CA ASP A 250 12.17 0.03 21.45
C ASP A 250 11.47 -0.22 20.09
N ALA A 251 11.21 0.84 19.33
CA ALA A 251 10.58 0.73 18.03
C ALA A 251 11.45 -0.04 17.02
N GLU A 252 12.76 0.17 17.02
CA GLU A 252 13.70 -0.55 16.15
C GLU A 252 13.79 -2.04 16.53
N LYS A 253 13.76 -2.37 17.81
CA LYS A 253 13.69 -3.75 18.32
C LYS A 253 12.39 -4.43 17.88
N ASP A 254 11.24 -3.79 18.07
CA ASP A 254 9.94 -4.32 17.67
C ASP A 254 9.88 -4.57 16.15
N ILE A 255 10.43 -3.65 15.35
CA ILE A 255 10.49 -3.81 13.89
C ILE A 255 11.31 -5.05 13.51
N GLN A 256 12.44 -5.30 14.17
CA GLN A 256 13.28 -6.47 13.88
C GLN A 256 12.58 -7.77 14.27
N GLU A 257 11.92 -7.82 15.43
CA GLU A 257 11.15 -8.98 15.88
C GLU A 257 10.02 -9.31 14.91
N LEU A 258 9.22 -8.29 14.56
CA LEU A 258 8.11 -8.45 13.59
C LEU A 258 8.63 -8.89 12.22
N LYS A 259 9.73 -8.32 11.75
CA LYS A 259 10.36 -8.68 10.48
C LYS A 259 10.82 -10.13 10.47
N GLY A 260 11.43 -10.61 11.58
CA GLY A 260 11.83 -12.01 11.75
C GLY A 260 10.62 -12.96 11.67
N ASN A 261 9.56 -12.66 12.42
CA ASN A 261 8.35 -13.46 12.46
C ASN A 261 7.65 -13.51 11.07
N ILE A 262 7.52 -12.38 10.41
CA ILE A 262 6.94 -12.30 9.05
C ILE A 262 7.77 -13.12 8.06
N THR A 263 9.11 -13.00 8.11
CA THR A 263 10.02 -13.72 7.20
C THR A 263 9.89 -15.23 7.36
N GLN A 264 9.80 -15.71 8.61
CA GLN A 264 9.61 -17.14 8.91
C GLN A 264 8.31 -17.66 8.30
N GLN A 265 7.20 -16.96 8.52
CA GLN A 265 5.89 -17.39 8.01
C GLN A 265 5.80 -17.30 6.48
N MET A 266 6.54 -16.37 5.86
CA MET A 266 6.58 -16.22 4.40
C MET A 266 7.38 -17.31 3.69
N GLY A 267 8.06 -18.18 4.40
CA GLY A 267 8.76 -19.35 3.85
C GLY A 267 7.84 -20.28 3.02
N ALA A 268 6.57 -20.38 3.40
CA ALA A 268 5.57 -21.15 2.65
C ALA A 268 5.28 -20.61 1.23
N TYR A 269 5.65 -19.37 0.95
CA TYR A 269 5.37 -18.67 -0.33
C TYR A 269 6.64 -18.44 -1.15
N LYS A 270 7.70 -19.24 -0.93
CA LYS A 270 9.01 -19.06 -1.56
C LYS A 270 8.93 -18.95 -3.10
N LYS A 271 8.15 -19.82 -3.76
CA LYS A 271 8.00 -19.80 -5.22
C LYS A 271 7.47 -18.45 -5.74
N GLN A 272 6.44 -17.90 -5.11
CA GLN A 272 5.87 -16.61 -5.48
C GLN A 272 6.84 -15.46 -5.20
N LEU A 273 7.58 -15.54 -4.09
CA LEU A 273 8.59 -14.55 -3.74
C LEU A 273 9.74 -14.54 -4.74
N ASP A 274 10.23 -15.70 -5.13
CA ASP A 274 11.30 -15.83 -6.13
C ASP A 274 10.87 -15.24 -7.47
N LEU A 275 9.60 -15.45 -7.89
CA LEU A 275 9.04 -14.83 -9.08
C LEU A 275 8.99 -13.29 -8.94
N ILE A 276 8.48 -12.74 -7.85
CA ILE A 276 8.39 -11.28 -7.65
C ILE A 276 9.80 -10.66 -7.66
N ARG A 277 10.80 -11.32 -7.10
CA ARG A 277 12.18 -10.85 -7.07
C ARG A 277 12.84 -10.78 -8.46
N THR A 278 12.27 -11.43 -9.47
CA THR A 278 12.74 -11.25 -10.85
C THR A 278 12.34 -9.91 -11.46
N VAL A 279 11.34 -9.21 -10.86
CA VAL A 279 10.92 -7.88 -11.32
C VAL A 279 11.93 -6.82 -10.87
N PRO A 280 12.35 -5.90 -11.75
CA PRO A 280 13.31 -4.85 -11.43
C PRO A 280 12.96 -4.07 -10.15
N GLY A 281 13.93 -3.98 -9.23
CA GLY A 281 13.83 -3.27 -7.95
C GLY A 281 13.20 -4.06 -6.80
N PHE A 282 12.82 -5.33 -7.03
CA PHE A 282 12.35 -6.24 -5.97
C PHE A 282 13.40 -7.28 -5.56
N ASP A 283 14.54 -7.28 -6.22
CA ASP A 283 15.70 -8.15 -5.97
C ASP A 283 16.58 -7.70 -4.82
N THR A 284 16.64 -6.39 -4.55
CA THR A 284 17.57 -5.76 -3.61
C THR A 284 17.26 -6.08 -2.14
N ASP A 285 15.99 -6.14 -1.77
CA ASP A 285 15.54 -6.48 -0.41
C ASP A 285 14.43 -7.52 -0.48
N PRO A 286 14.68 -8.76 -0.01
CA PRO A 286 13.66 -9.82 0.01
C PRO A 286 12.39 -9.41 0.76
N PHE A 287 12.52 -8.59 1.80
CA PHE A 287 11.37 -8.14 2.59
C PHE A 287 10.42 -7.24 1.80
N THR A 288 10.95 -6.49 0.84
CA THR A 288 10.15 -5.69 -0.09
C THR A 288 9.20 -6.57 -0.93
N ALA A 289 9.68 -7.69 -1.48
CA ALA A 289 8.86 -8.66 -2.20
C ALA A 289 7.81 -9.30 -1.29
N MET A 290 8.17 -9.63 -0.03
CA MET A 290 7.23 -10.15 0.97
C MET A 290 6.09 -9.17 1.24
N ARG A 291 6.40 -7.88 1.46
CA ARG A 291 5.39 -6.84 1.70
C ARG A 291 4.40 -6.72 0.54
N VAL A 292 4.88 -6.81 -0.69
CA VAL A 292 3.99 -6.78 -1.87
C VAL A 292 3.11 -8.01 -1.89
N LEU A 293 3.68 -9.22 -1.77
CA LEU A 293 2.91 -10.47 -1.80
C LEU A 293 1.84 -10.54 -0.69
N ILE A 294 2.19 -10.08 0.51
CA ILE A 294 1.25 -9.99 1.64
C ILE A 294 0.08 -9.04 1.34
N GLU A 295 0.33 -7.91 0.67
CA GLU A 295 -0.75 -6.96 0.33
C GLU A 295 -1.61 -7.45 -0.84
N ILE A 296 -1.06 -8.14 -1.82
CA ILE A 296 -1.81 -8.59 -3.01
C ILE A 296 -2.40 -10.00 -2.86
N GLY A 297 -1.84 -10.83 -1.97
CA GLY A 297 -2.14 -12.26 -1.88
C GLY A 297 -1.44 -13.09 -2.97
N PRO A 298 -1.35 -14.42 -2.77
CA PRO A 298 -0.64 -15.32 -3.70
C PRO A 298 -1.47 -15.69 -4.93
N ASP A 299 -2.79 -15.58 -4.88
CA ASP A 299 -3.70 -15.98 -5.96
C ASP A 299 -4.18 -14.76 -6.76
N MET A 300 -3.74 -14.69 -8.02
CA MET A 300 -4.15 -13.63 -8.94
C MET A 300 -5.51 -13.84 -9.60
N LYS A 301 -6.13 -15.02 -9.47
CA LYS A 301 -7.48 -15.30 -10.01
C LYS A 301 -8.55 -14.42 -9.37
N VAL A 302 -8.28 -13.89 -8.17
CA VAL A 302 -9.15 -12.92 -7.49
C VAL A 302 -9.31 -11.63 -8.30
N PHE A 303 -8.32 -11.29 -9.12
CA PHE A 303 -8.37 -10.14 -10.02
C PHE A 303 -8.58 -10.62 -11.46
N PRO A 304 -9.82 -10.53 -11.99
CA PRO A 304 -10.16 -11.10 -13.32
C PRO A 304 -9.24 -10.61 -14.44
N THR A 305 -8.75 -9.38 -14.34
CA THR A 305 -7.79 -8.83 -15.29
C THR A 305 -6.75 -7.94 -14.58
N MET A 306 -5.62 -7.73 -15.21
CA MET A 306 -4.61 -6.79 -14.81
C MET A 306 -5.17 -5.35 -14.59
N LYS A 307 -6.20 -4.96 -15.35
CA LYS A 307 -6.85 -3.65 -15.19
C LYS A 307 -7.56 -3.54 -13.84
N HIS A 308 -8.27 -4.60 -13.40
CA HIS A 308 -8.91 -4.66 -12.08
C HIS A 308 -7.88 -4.59 -10.96
N PHE A 309 -6.78 -5.32 -11.10
CA PHE A 309 -5.68 -5.30 -10.13
C PHE A 309 -5.05 -3.91 -9.97
N CYS A 310 -4.70 -3.24 -11.08
CA CYS A 310 -4.15 -1.89 -11.05
C CYS A 310 -5.15 -0.85 -10.51
N SER A 311 -6.45 -1.02 -10.77
CA SER A 311 -7.51 -0.17 -10.24
C SER A 311 -7.64 -0.33 -8.74
N TRP A 312 -7.67 -1.57 -8.25
CA TRP A 312 -7.69 -1.90 -6.82
C TRP A 312 -6.48 -1.32 -6.09
N ALA A 313 -5.28 -1.43 -6.66
CA ALA A 313 -4.05 -0.85 -6.11
C ALA A 313 -4.01 0.69 -6.16
N GLY A 314 -4.96 1.34 -6.82
CA GLY A 314 -5.07 2.79 -6.89
C GLY A 314 -4.02 3.47 -7.76
N VAL A 315 -3.49 2.78 -8.76
CA VAL A 315 -2.53 3.34 -9.73
C VAL A 315 -3.17 3.69 -11.09
N CYS A 316 -4.49 3.55 -11.18
CA CYS A 316 -5.27 3.99 -12.34
C CYS A 316 -5.96 5.33 -12.04
N PRO A 317 -5.99 6.27 -13.01
CA PRO A 317 -6.79 7.49 -12.84
C PRO A 317 -8.28 7.15 -12.86
N HIS A 318 -9.05 7.83 -12.02
CA HIS A 318 -10.51 7.82 -12.12
C HIS A 318 -10.97 8.68 -13.29
N HIS A 319 -11.96 8.18 -14.03
CA HIS A 319 -12.74 8.99 -14.97
C HIS A 319 -14.01 9.46 -14.27
N ASP A 320 -13.92 10.62 -13.60
CA ASP A 320 -15.10 11.33 -13.12
C ASP A 320 -15.55 12.30 -14.22
N SER A 321 -16.48 11.87 -15.04
CA SER A 321 -17.14 12.73 -16.03
C SER A 321 -18.64 12.77 -15.76
N SER A 322 -19.22 13.96 -15.77
CA SER A 322 -20.67 14.17 -15.67
C SER A 322 -21.03 15.25 -16.67
N ALA A 323 -22.06 14.99 -17.51
CA ALA A 323 -22.54 15.92 -18.53
C ALA A 323 -21.40 16.47 -19.42
N TYR A 324 -20.57 15.59 -19.98
CA TYR A 324 -19.41 15.91 -20.85
C TYR A 324 -18.28 16.73 -20.17
N LYS A 325 -18.38 17.07 -18.87
CA LYS A 325 -17.33 17.74 -18.12
C LYS A 325 -16.52 16.75 -17.30
N VAL A 326 -15.20 16.70 -17.53
CA VAL A 326 -14.27 15.87 -16.72
C VAL A 326 -14.04 16.55 -15.39
N LYS A 327 -14.63 16.02 -14.30
CA LYS A 327 -14.51 16.57 -12.93
C LYS A 327 -13.16 16.27 -12.28
N GLY A 328 -12.48 15.21 -12.68
CA GLY A 328 -11.16 14.88 -12.14
C GLY A 328 -10.49 13.70 -12.84
N ARG A 329 -9.15 13.75 -12.90
CA ARG A 329 -8.29 12.65 -13.39
C ARG A 329 -7.32 12.19 -12.31
N ARG A 330 -7.65 12.40 -11.02
CA ARG A 330 -6.80 11.99 -9.91
C ARG A 330 -6.85 10.48 -9.73
N ILE A 331 -5.75 9.89 -9.28
CA ILE A 331 -5.73 8.49 -8.84
C ILE A 331 -6.51 8.33 -7.55
N SER A 332 -7.08 7.14 -7.34
CA SER A 332 -7.83 6.81 -6.12
C SER A 332 -6.95 6.86 -4.87
N ARG A 333 -7.58 7.04 -3.69
CA ARG A 333 -6.91 6.92 -2.39
C ARG A 333 -6.66 5.47 -1.96
N SER A 334 -7.15 4.48 -2.73
CA SER A 334 -6.89 3.05 -2.47
C SER A 334 -5.40 2.71 -2.53
N GLY A 335 -5.04 1.52 -2.06
CA GLY A 335 -3.65 1.07 -2.04
C GLY A 335 -2.76 1.78 -1.02
N THR A 336 -3.32 2.16 0.14
CA THR A 336 -2.65 2.96 1.19
C THR A 336 -1.29 2.39 1.62
N TYR A 337 -1.13 1.08 1.64
CA TYR A 337 0.12 0.42 2.04
C TYR A 337 0.96 -0.02 0.83
N LEU A 338 0.32 -0.44 -0.26
CA LEU A 338 1.00 -0.93 -1.45
C LEU A 338 1.57 0.21 -2.31
N LYS A 339 0.78 1.26 -2.55
CA LYS A 339 1.16 2.37 -3.45
C LYS A 339 2.42 3.12 -3.00
N PRO A 340 2.58 3.53 -1.72
CA PRO A 340 3.81 4.18 -1.27
C PRO A 340 5.04 3.28 -1.43
N LEU A 341 4.91 1.98 -1.18
CA LEU A 341 5.97 1.00 -1.39
C LEU A 341 6.39 0.97 -2.86
N LEU A 342 5.44 0.83 -3.78
CA LEU A 342 5.71 0.82 -5.22
C LEU A 342 6.33 2.14 -5.70
N VAL A 343 5.90 3.29 -5.17
CA VAL A 343 6.47 4.60 -5.50
C VAL A 343 7.94 4.69 -5.08
N ASN A 344 8.30 4.18 -3.90
CA ASN A 344 9.68 4.17 -3.44
C ASN A 344 10.57 3.28 -4.33
N ILE A 345 10.09 2.08 -4.68
CA ILE A 345 10.79 1.17 -5.61
C ILE A 345 10.93 1.85 -6.99
N ALA A 346 9.85 2.44 -7.52
CA ALA A 346 9.89 3.12 -8.80
C ALA A 346 10.92 4.26 -8.82
N LYS A 347 10.99 5.06 -7.74
CA LYS A 347 12.00 6.14 -7.61
C LYS A 347 13.43 5.60 -7.59
N ALA A 348 13.67 4.44 -6.98
CA ALA A 348 14.98 3.81 -6.97
C ALA A 348 15.35 3.26 -8.36
N VAL A 349 14.45 2.50 -8.99
CA VAL A 349 14.70 1.85 -10.28
C VAL A 349 14.92 2.88 -11.40
N VAL A 350 14.14 3.98 -11.46
CA VAL A 350 14.31 4.99 -12.53
C VAL A 350 15.63 5.78 -12.42
N ARG A 351 16.31 5.72 -11.26
CA ARG A 351 17.65 6.30 -11.06
C ARG A 351 18.76 5.30 -11.31
N SER A 352 18.44 4.00 -11.28
CA SER A 352 19.41 2.93 -11.49
C SER A 352 19.81 2.86 -12.96
N LYS A 353 21.09 2.57 -13.19
CA LYS A 353 21.65 2.28 -14.53
C LYS A 353 21.33 0.86 -15.00
N ASN A 354 20.90 -0.02 -14.10
CA ASN A 354 20.69 -1.44 -14.39
C ASN A 354 19.44 -1.73 -15.23
N HIS A 355 18.48 -0.78 -15.28
CA HIS A 355 17.19 -0.93 -15.97
C HIS A 355 16.92 0.24 -16.91
N PRO A 356 17.72 0.37 -18.01
CA PRO A 356 17.61 1.51 -18.93
C PRO A 356 16.25 1.57 -19.62
N GLU A 357 15.61 0.43 -19.88
CA GLU A 357 14.29 0.34 -20.52
C GLU A 357 13.20 1.02 -19.67
N ILE A 358 13.24 0.86 -18.34
CA ILE A 358 12.31 1.50 -17.42
C ILE A 358 12.60 3.02 -17.34
N SER A 359 13.87 3.39 -17.25
CA SER A 359 14.31 4.79 -17.19
C SER A 359 13.96 5.55 -18.46
N GLN A 360 14.13 4.95 -19.64
CA GLN A 360 13.74 5.54 -20.93
C GLN A 360 12.23 5.76 -20.99
N ARG A 361 11.43 4.75 -20.63
CA ARG A 361 9.97 4.87 -20.61
C ARG A 361 9.50 5.92 -19.60
N PHE A 362 10.11 5.96 -18.43
CA PHE A 362 9.85 6.98 -17.41
C PHE A 362 10.12 8.38 -17.98
N ASN A 363 11.29 8.62 -18.58
CA ASN A 363 11.69 9.92 -19.12
C ASN A 363 10.76 10.36 -20.26
N ARG A 364 10.37 9.45 -21.17
CA ARG A 364 9.39 9.75 -22.23
C ARG A 364 8.05 10.25 -21.67
N ILE A 365 7.56 9.63 -20.60
CA ILE A 365 6.29 10.03 -19.95
C ILE A 365 6.50 11.30 -19.13
N LYS A 366 7.62 11.44 -18.42
CA LYS A 366 7.98 12.62 -17.61
C LYS A 366 7.99 13.89 -18.46
N ASN A 367 8.64 13.86 -19.61
CA ASN A 367 8.76 15.02 -20.51
C ASN A 367 7.39 15.48 -21.03
N ARG A 368 6.43 14.55 -21.23
CA ARG A 368 5.10 14.87 -21.76
C ARG A 368 4.05 15.15 -20.67
N ARG A 369 4.14 14.50 -19.52
CA ARG A 369 3.04 14.45 -18.51
C ARG A 369 3.49 14.85 -17.11
N GLY A 370 4.78 15.06 -16.87
CA GLY A 370 5.37 15.42 -15.58
C GLY A 370 5.76 14.22 -14.71
N TYR A 371 6.61 14.50 -13.72
CA TYR A 371 7.28 13.51 -12.87
C TYR A 371 6.33 12.55 -12.15
N MET A 372 5.33 13.08 -11.43
CA MET A 372 4.42 12.25 -10.60
C MET A 372 3.60 11.27 -11.44
N LYS A 373 3.13 11.70 -12.61
CA LYS A 373 2.39 10.82 -13.53
C LYS A 373 3.28 9.73 -14.10
N ALA A 374 4.56 10.05 -14.39
CA ALA A 374 5.54 9.08 -14.86
C ALA A 374 5.86 8.02 -13.80
N ILE A 375 6.05 8.41 -12.53
CA ILE A 375 6.25 7.44 -11.43
C ILE A 375 5.05 6.51 -11.28
N ILE A 376 3.82 7.01 -11.30
CA ILE A 376 2.62 6.15 -11.21
C ILE A 376 2.51 5.21 -12.42
N ALA A 377 2.93 5.65 -13.60
CA ALA A 377 2.98 4.77 -14.78
C ALA A 377 4.00 3.62 -14.60
N VAL A 378 5.15 3.88 -13.97
CA VAL A 378 6.13 2.83 -13.60
C VAL A 378 5.53 1.89 -12.54
N CYS A 379 4.85 2.41 -11.51
CA CYS A 379 4.15 1.58 -10.53
C CYS A 379 3.13 0.64 -11.20
N ARG A 380 2.40 1.15 -12.20
CA ARG A 380 1.47 0.33 -12.98
C ARG A 380 2.19 -0.75 -13.80
N MET A 381 3.39 -0.45 -14.34
CA MET A 381 4.21 -1.46 -15.03
C MET A 381 4.60 -2.60 -14.08
N PHE A 382 5.08 -2.28 -12.88
CA PHE A 382 5.41 -3.28 -11.87
C PHE A 382 4.21 -4.17 -11.53
N LEU A 383 3.04 -3.59 -11.27
CA LEU A 383 1.84 -4.38 -10.99
C LEU A 383 1.43 -5.25 -12.19
N THR A 384 1.56 -4.74 -13.41
CA THR A 384 1.30 -5.52 -14.62
C THR A 384 2.25 -6.72 -14.71
N ALA A 385 3.55 -6.50 -14.45
CA ALA A 385 4.55 -7.57 -14.42
C ALA A 385 4.21 -8.60 -13.34
N ILE A 386 3.96 -8.14 -12.10
CA ILE A 386 3.63 -9.01 -10.96
C ILE A 386 2.38 -9.84 -11.23
N TRP A 387 1.32 -9.25 -11.79
CA TRP A 387 0.12 -10.00 -12.17
C TRP A 387 0.41 -11.09 -13.19
N ASN A 388 1.20 -10.79 -14.25
CA ASN A 388 1.56 -11.76 -15.27
C ASN A 388 2.43 -12.89 -14.74
N ILE A 389 3.51 -12.59 -13.99
CA ILE A 389 4.43 -13.61 -13.47
C ILE A 389 3.75 -14.54 -12.48
N LEU A 390 2.88 -14.02 -11.60
CA LEU A 390 2.14 -14.83 -10.63
C LEU A 390 1.02 -15.63 -11.30
N SER A 391 0.37 -15.08 -12.35
CA SER A 391 -0.69 -15.78 -13.07
C SER A 391 -0.16 -16.91 -13.95
N LYS A 392 1.03 -16.72 -14.56
CA LYS A 392 1.65 -17.69 -15.47
C LYS A 392 2.64 -18.63 -14.78
N GLY A 393 3.17 -18.23 -13.62
CA GLY A 393 4.25 -18.96 -12.95
C GLY A 393 5.62 -18.82 -13.63
N GLU A 394 5.81 -17.76 -14.46
CA GLU A 394 7.03 -17.51 -15.23
C GLU A 394 7.77 -16.28 -14.71
N PRO A 395 9.13 -16.27 -14.74
CA PRO A 395 9.92 -15.11 -14.32
C PRO A 395 9.69 -13.90 -15.23
N TYR A 396 10.01 -12.72 -14.73
CA TYR A 396 9.96 -11.48 -15.50
C TYR A 396 10.93 -11.52 -16.71
N ARG A 397 10.45 -11.04 -17.85
CA ARG A 397 11.24 -10.86 -19.07
C ARG A 397 11.15 -9.40 -19.54
N ALA A 398 12.28 -8.77 -19.74
CA ALA A 398 12.35 -7.35 -20.13
C ALA A 398 11.81 -7.09 -21.53
N ASP A 399 11.95 -8.06 -22.44
CA ASP A 399 11.48 -8.03 -23.83
C ASP A 399 9.96 -7.86 -23.97
N GLY A 400 9.18 -8.37 -23.02
CA GLY A 400 7.72 -8.16 -22.98
C GLY A 400 7.29 -6.68 -22.79
N PHE A 401 8.20 -5.79 -22.44
CA PHE A 401 7.97 -4.34 -22.26
C PHE A 401 8.64 -3.47 -23.35
N MET A 402 9.47 -4.07 -24.19
CA MET A 402 9.92 -3.38 -25.40
C MET A 402 8.68 -3.10 -26.27
N PRO A 403 8.50 -1.86 -26.78
CA PRO A 403 7.50 -1.66 -27.82
C PRO A 403 7.85 -2.63 -28.93
N VAL A 404 6.93 -3.52 -29.26
CA VAL A 404 6.97 -4.20 -30.56
C VAL A 404 7.15 -3.05 -31.53
N ASN A 405 8.24 -3.09 -32.27
CA ASN A 405 8.55 -2.13 -33.31
C ASN A 405 7.53 -2.37 -34.43
N ASN A 406 6.26 -1.98 -34.17
CA ASN A 406 5.26 -1.87 -35.23
C ASN A 406 5.79 -0.74 -36.07
N GLY A 407 6.38 -1.05 -37.20
CA GLY A 407 7.00 -0.24 -38.28
C GLY A 407 6.57 1.20 -38.55
N ASN A 408 5.90 1.87 -37.64
CA ASN A 408 5.71 3.29 -37.54
C ASN A 408 6.89 3.96 -36.79
N ASN A 409 8.12 3.66 -37.19
CA ASN A 409 9.18 4.65 -37.10
C ASN A 409 8.68 5.86 -37.91
N LYS A 410 8.13 6.86 -37.25
CA LYS A 410 8.20 8.21 -37.82
C LYS A 410 9.68 8.42 -38.08
N ALA A 411 10.08 8.28 -39.31
CA ALA A 411 11.42 8.57 -39.74
C ALA A 411 11.77 9.93 -39.13
N ILE A 412 12.85 9.98 -38.37
CA ILE A 412 13.37 11.25 -37.84
C ILE A 412 13.51 12.09 -39.06
N SER A 413 12.86 13.27 -39.12
CA SER A 413 13.01 14.13 -40.28
C SER A 413 14.51 14.42 -40.46
N ILE A 414 14.96 14.54 -41.67
CA ILE A 414 16.36 14.83 -41.98
C ILE A 414 16.86 16.03 -41.14
N SER A 415 16.03 17.06 -40.97
CA SER A 415 16.34 18.22 -40.12
C SER A 415 16.54 17.85 -38.64
N GLN A 416 15.76 16.92 -38.09
CA GLN A 416 15.93 16.42 -36.70
C GLN A 416 17.19 15.56 -36.57
N ALA A 417 17.51 14.73 -37.55
CA ALA A 417 18.73 13.93 -37.56
C ALA A 417 19.97 14.84 -37.65
N LEU A 418 19.95 15.84 -38.51
CA LEU A 418 21.00 16.84 -38.65
C LEU A 418 21.19 17.66 -37.36
N ALA A 419 20.10 18.11 -36.72
CA ALA A 419 20.16 18.82 -35.46
C ALA A 419 20.75 17.93 -34.32
N TYR A 420 20.42 16.65 -34.29
CA TYR A 420 20.97 15.71 -33.30
C TYR A 420 22.48 15.50 -33.50
N VAL A 421 22.96 15.29 -34.72
CA VAL A 421 24.38 15.09 -35.03
C VAL A 421 25.18 16.34 -34.65
N ARG A 422 24.65 17.54 -34.98
CA ARG A 422 25.28 18.83 -34.60
C ARG A 422 25.33 19.06 -33.10
N SER A 423 24.27 18.68 -32.35
CA SER A 423 24.25 18.81 -30.87
C SER A 423 25.30 17.95 -30.19
N ARG A 424 25.87 16.96 -30.89
CA ARG A 424 26.97 16.10 -30.44
C ARG A 424 28.34 16.57 -30.87
N GLY A 425 28.43 17.78 -31.51
CA GLY A 425 29.70 18.38 -31.93
C GLY A 425 30.25 17.85 -33.24
N TYR A 426 29.46 17.09 -34.02
CA TYR A 426 29.87 16.63 -35.34
C TYR A 426 29.51 17.65 -36.43
N ALA A 427 30.45 17.91 -37.33
CA ALA A 427 30.22 18.64 -38.56
C ALA A 427 29.64 17.72 -39.64
N ILE A 428 28.70 18.21 -40.44
CA ILE A 428 28.08 17.45 -41.50
C ILE A 428 28.60 18.00 -42.83
N ILE A 429 29.21 17.14 -43.61
CA ILE A 429 29.79 17.44 -44.90
C ILE A 429 28.87 16.85 -45.99
N ASP A 430 28.57 17.62 -47.00
CA ASP A 430 27.83 17.12 -48.16
C ASP A 430 28.79 16.30 -49.05
N ASP A 431 28.43 15.03 -49.27
CA ASP A 431 29.27 14.07 -49.99
C ASP A 431 29.54 14.46 -51.48
N ASN A 432 28.68 15.28 -52.06
CA ASN A 432 28.82 15.69 -53.47
C ASN A 432 29.60 16.98 -53.63
N SER A 433 29.59 17.86 -52.65
CA SER A 433 30.23 19.17 -52.72
C SER A 433 31.42 19.34 -51.81
N GLY A 434 31.63 18.43 -50.83
CA GLY A 434 32.66 18.57 -49.80
C GLY A 434 32.47 19.79 -48.87
N ALA A 435 31.35 20.49 -48.98
CA ALA A 435 31.08 21.71 -48.23
C ALA A 435 30.40 21.39 -46.90
N LEU A 436 30.74 22.12 -45.83
CA LEU A 436 30.02 22.12 -44.56
C LEU A 436 28.59 22.63 -44.76
N THR A 437 27.59 21.81 -44.45
CA THR A 437 26.20 22.27 -44.50
C THR A 437 25.94 23.28 -43.38
N THR A 438 25.96 24.54 -43.70
CA THR A 438 25.44 25.64 -42.90
C THR A 438 23.97 25.82 -43.22
N THR A 439 23.08 25.83 -42.20
CA THR A 439 21.70 26.27 -42.44
C THR A 439 21.73 27.77 -42.74
N GLY A 440 21.46 28.13 -43.99
CA GLY A 440 21.14 29.52 -44.32
C GLY A 440 19.91 29.97 -43.52
N SER A 441 20.05 31.05 -42.81
CA SER A 441 18.95 31.89 -42.37
C SER A 441 18.23 32.38 -43.63
N GLN A 442 17.03 31.92 -43.89
CA GLN A 442 16.09 32.68 -44.69
C GLN A 442 15.07 33.30 -43.74
N GLY A 443 15.31 34.56 -43.43
CA GLY A 443 14.26 35.48 -43.07
C GLY A 443 13.40 35.77 -44.30
N THR A 444 12.16 35.76 -44.08
CA THR A 444 11.08 36.73 -44.34
C THR A 444 9.79 36.09 -43.87
#